data_9991538ef637c81c275110d834b79aa5
#
_entry.id   9991538ef637c81c275110d834b79aa5
#
_cell.length_a   1.000
_cell.length_b   1.000
_cell.length_c   1.000
_cell.angle_alpha   90.00
_cell.angle_beta   90.00
_cell.angle_gamma   90.00
#
_symmetry.space_group_name_H-M   'P 1'
#
loop_
_entity.id
_entity.type
_entity.pdbx_description
1 polymer ?
#
loop_
_entity_poly.entity_id
_entity_poly.type
_entity_poly.pdbx_seq_one_letter_code
_entity_poly.pdbx_strand_id
1 'polypeptide(L)'
;MLDFDLADDGYLAELAGLVAIPSVSRDAAAETMRAAAQWVADQLRFAGGRLAETGGHPVVRGDWLGADGAPTILVYGHYDVQPTGDLAEWDTPPFELAVDGDVMRGRGASDDKGPVYLVLKTAQAFLDQEGGLPLNVKFLFEGEEEIGSPHLPDYVTSHAAELAADLVISADGAMWRPTEPSLSLKSKGLVSLDIVVEGAATDLHSGRYGGTVANPLHVLSGILASLHAPHGGVAVAGFYDGIPELTPERRAEIAAVSFDETGYLTGLGLAQAHGEPGYTTLERLWERPTLEVNGVQGGGKYTVIPHVAVGHVSCRLVPGQDPQRVLDAIAAHVAARVAAGAAPGARVEVRPDEAAVPAYTIPAGHPAIRAAGRGAGDGLPRRGGAAGMHRRDAPRDGPVRAGARGQDAVLLVLHRRREAARPERVHADPAAA
;
A
#
# COMPACT_ATOMS: atom_id res chain seq x y z
N MET A 1 5.75 -3.20 -31.95
CA MET A 1 6.12 -2.52 -30.67
C MET A 1 5.54 -1.12 -30.79
N LEU A 2 4.72 -0.69 -29.84
CA LEU A 2 4.14 0.65 -29.88
C LEU A 2 5.26 1.70 -29.88
N ASP A 3 5.10 2.68 -30.76
CA ASP A 3 6.03 3.80 -30.90
C ASP A 3 5.39 5.02 -30.23
N PHE A 4 5.66 5.21 -28.94
CA PHE A 4 5.33 6.43 -28.22
C PHE A 4 6.32 6.68 -27.08
N ASP A 5 6.62 7.95 -26.86
CA ASP A 5 7.54 8.40 -25.81
C ASP A 5 6.81 9.35 -24.85
N LEU A 6 6.61 8.89 -23.61
CA LEU A 6 5.99 9.71 -22.56
C LEU A 6 6.82 10.93 -22.15
N ALA A 7 8.08 11.01 -22.59
CA ALA A 7 8.91 12.20 -22.38
C ALA A 7 8.66 13.28 -23.47
N ASP A 8 7.78 13.04 -24.45
CA ASP A 8 7.30 14.08 -25.36
C ASP A 8 6.60 15.20 -24.59
N ASP A 9 6.86 16.44 -24.98
CA ASP A 9 6.33 17.64 -24.30
C ASP A 9 4.79 17.63 -24.23
N GLY A 10 4.10 17.05 -25.20
CA GLY A 10 2.65 16.92 -25.21
C GLY A 10 2.14 16.02 -24.08
N TYR A 11 2.74 14.86 -23.93
CA TYR A 11 2.39 13.93 -22.86
C TYR A 11 2.73 14.47 -21.48
N LEU A 12 3.88 15.14 -21.33
CA LEU A 12 4.27 15.80 -20.08
C LEU A 12 3.31 16.92 -19.71
N ALA A 13 2.87 17.74 -20.67
CA ALA A 13 1.91 18.79 -20.43
C ALA A 13 0.53 18.26 -20.00
N GLU A 14 0.07 17.15 -20.59
CA GLU A 14 -1.18 16.52 -20.19
C GLU A 14 -1.07 15.94 -18.75
N LEU A 15 0.01 15.24 -18.42
CA LEU A 15 0.24 14.73 -17.07
C LEU A 15 0.33 15.88 -16.05
N ALA A 16 1.01 16.98 -16.41
CA ALA A 16 1.09 18.16 -15.57
C ALA A 16 -0.32 18.73 -15.29
N GLY A 17 -1.23 18.69 -16.27
CA GLY A 17 -2.62 19.08 -16.08
C GLY A 17 -3.37 18.20 -15.06
N LEU A 18 -3.11 16.92 -15.01
CA LEU A 18 -3.70 16.03 -13.99
C LEU A 18 -3.07 16.23 -12.62
N VAL A 19 -1.73 16.38 -12.55
CA VAL A 19 -1.01 16.64 -11.29
C VAL A 19 -1.44 17.96 -10.67
N ALA A 20 -1.73 18.98 -11.49
CA ALA A 20 -2.16 20.30 -11.03
C ALA A 20 -3.52 20.30 -10.32
N ILE A 21 -4.32 19.25 -10.44
CA ILE A 21 -5.59 19.14 -9.70
C ILE A 21 -5.29 18.56 -8.32
N PRO A 22 -5.44 19.31 -7.21
CA PRO A 22 -5.09 18.86 -5.87
C PRO A 22 -6.17 17.93 -5.28
N SER A 23 -6.34 16.76 -5.86
CA SER A 23 -7.34 15.76 -5.49
C SER A 23 -6.97 14.99 -4.22
N VAL A 24 -6.75 15.71 -3.12
CA VAL A 24 -6.47 15.13 -1.80
C VAL A 24 -7.77 14.60 -1.22
N SER A 25 -8.00 13.27 -1.26
CA SER A 25 -9.30 12.66 -0.93
C SER A 25 -9.84 13.02 0.44
N ARG A 26 -8.98 13.25 1.41
CA ARG A 26 -9.36 13.61 2.79
C ARG A 26 -9.92 15.02 2.93
N ASP A 27 -9.36 15.98 2.18
CA ASP A 27 -9.50 17.42 2.47
C ASP A 27 -10.01 18.23 1.28
N ALA A 28 -9.97 17.69 0.05
CA ALA A 28 -10.36 18.44 -1.14
C ALA A 28 -11.88 18.63 -1.23
N ALA A 29 -12.28 19.77 -1.77
CA ALA A 29 -13.68 20.02 -2.11
C ALA A 29 -14.19 18.98 -3.14
N ALA A 30 -15.48 18.64 -3.07
CA ALA A 30 -16.10 17.68 -3.99
C ALA A 30 -15.92 18.07 -5.46
N GLU A 31 -15.93 19.36 -5.78
CA GLU A 31 -15.69 19.86 -7.13
C GLU A 31 -14.27 19.55 -7.62
N THR A 32 -13.27 19.65 -6.75
CA THR A 32 -11.87 19.31 -7.08
C THR A 32 -11.71 17.82 -7.37
N MET A 33 -12.30 16.98 -6.53
CA MET A 33 -12.30 15.52 -6.74
C MET A 33 -13.02 15.17 -8.05
N ARG A 34 -14.17 15.78 -8.30
CA ARG A 34 -14.92 15.58 -9.55
C ARG A 34 -14.17 16.11 -10.77
N ALA A 35 -13.40 17.16 -10.65
CA ALA A 35 -12.57 17.67 -11.74
C ALA A 35 -11.46 16.66 -12.12
N ALA A 36 -10.81 16.05 -11.14
CA ALA A 36 -9.83 14.98 -11.37
C ALA A 36 -10.47 13.75 -12.02
N ALA A 37 -11.62 13.30 -11.48
CA ALA A 37 -12.38 12.20 -12.07
C ALA A 37 -12.81 12.50 -13.53
N GLN A 38 -13.29 13.72 -13.80
CA GLN A 38 -13.70 14.13 -15.15
C GLN A 38 -12.50 14.15 -16.09
N TRP A 39 -11.34 14.64 -15.65
CA TRP A 39 -10.13 14.63 -16.45
C TRP A 39 -9.78 13.19 -16.89
N VAL A 40 -9.82 12.23 -15.97
CA VAL A 40 -9.56 10.80 -16.27
C VAL A 40 -10.64 10.23 -17.22
N ALA A 41 -11.92 10.55 -16.99
CA ALA A 41 -13.00 10.11 -17.87
C ALA A 41 -12.86 10.67 -19.29
N ASP A 42 -12.37 11.90 -19.43
CA ASP A 42 -12.11 12.52 -20.72
C ASP A 42 -10.99 11.81 -21.49
N GLN A 43 -9.97 11.28 -20.81
CA GLN A 43 -8.95 10.44 -21.44
C GLN A 43 -9.49 9.06 -21.88
N LEU A 44 -10.57 8.59 -21.27
CA LEU A 44 -11.23 7.31 -21.57
C LEU A 44 -12.34 7.41 -22.62
N ARG A 45 -12.45 8.49 -23.38
CA ARG A 45 -13.52 8.64 -24.42
C ARG A 45 -13.61 7.48 -25.38
N PHE A 46 -12.48 6.87 -25.74
CA PHE A 46 -12.42 5.70 -26.63
C PHE A 46 -13.11 4.45 -26.03
N ALA A 47 -13.24 4.39 -24.72
CA ALA A 47 -13.87 3.30 -23.96
C ALA A 47 -15.23 3.73 -23.33
N GLY A 48 -15.80 4.84 -23.76
CA GLY A 48 -17.03 5.38 -23.17
C GLY A 48 -16.86 5.86 -21.74
N GLY A 49 -15.75 6.56 -21.48
CA GLY A 49 -15.39 7.09 -20.17
C GLY A 49 -16.52 7.87 -19.50
N ARG A 50 -16.85 7.52 -18.27
CA ARG A 50 -17.96 8.10 -17.50
C ARG A 50 -17.69 8.06 -16.02
N LEU A 51 -18.26 9.01 -15.29
CA LEU A 51 -18.30 8.99 -13.86
C LEU A 51 -19.48 8.14 -13.39
N ALA A 52 -19.25 7.36 -12.33
CA ALA A 52 -20.31 6.65 -11.62
C ALA A 52 -20.26 7.05 -10.15
N GLU A 53 -21.42 7.41 -9.62
CA GLU A 53 -21.54 7.86 -8.23
C GLU A 53 -21.37 6.68 -7.28
N THR A 54 -20.69 6.96 -6.17
CA THR A 54 -20.58 6.09 -4.98
C THR A 54 -21.23 6.80 -3.79
N GLY A 55 -21.05 6.31 -2.59
CA GLY A 55 -21.41 7.05 -1.37
C GLY A 55 -20.46 8.21 -1.05
N GLY A 56 -19.33 8.29 -1.75
CA GLY A 56 -18.27 9.29 -1.57
C GLY A 56 -17.81 9.91 -2.89
N HIS A 57 -16.51 9.88 -3.15
CA HIS A 57 -15.98 10.39 -4.41
C HIS A 57 -16.32 9.45 -5.58
N PRO A 58 -16.66 9.99 -6.78
CA PRO A 58 -17.09 9.15 -7.90
C PRO A 58 -15.97 8.22 -8.37
N VAL A 59 -16.35 7.06 -8.90
CA VAL A 59 -15.42 6.23 -9.67
C VAL A 59 -15.53 6.58 -11.15
N VAL A 60 -14.41 6.42 -11.87
CA VAL A 60 -14.37 6.56 -13.34
C VAL A 60 -14.38 5.19 -13.96
N ARG A 61 -15.26 5.00 -14.95
CA ARG A 61 -15.40 3.74 -15.69
C ARG A 61 -15.29 3.95 -17.19
N GLY A 62 -14.75 2.93 -17.85
CA GLY A 62 -14.79 2.81 -19.31
C GLY A 62 -14.62 1.35 -19.71
N ASP A 63 -15.24 0.94 -20.83
CA ASP A 63 -15.21 -0.43 -21.30
C ASP A 63 -14.89 -0.46 -22.80
N TRP A 64 -13.78 -1.05 -23.21
CA TRP A 64 -13.46 -1.35 -24.59
C TRP A 64 -13.51 -2.87 -24.79
N LEU A 65 -14.52 -3.35 -25.53
CA LEU A 65 -14.83 -4.77 -25.67
C LEU A 65 -14.78 -5.20 -27.14
N GLY A 66 -13.88 -4.61 -27.94
CA GLY A 66 -13.78 -4.83 -29.38
C GLY A 66 -12.90 -6.02 -29.81
N ALA A 67 -12.32 -6.79 -28.86
CA ALA A 67 -11.49 -7.95 -29.18
C ALA A 67 -12.30 -9.24 -29.01
N ASP A 68 -13.01 -9.66 -30.05
CA ASP A 68 -13.86 -10.83 -30.03
C ASP A 68 -13.12 -12.11 -29.59
N GLY A 69 -13.65 -12.79 -28.60
CA GLY A 69 -13.08 -14.05 -28.06
C GLY A 69 -11.78 -13.90 -27.28
N ALA A 70 -11.25 -12.70 -27.14
CA ALA A 70 -10.07 -12.44 -26.31
C ALA A 70 -10.44 -12.34 -24.82
N PRO A 71 -9.48 -12.60 -23.90
CA PRO A 71 -9.68 -12.38 -22.48
C PRO A 71 -10.05 -10.91 -22.18
N THR A 72 -10.74 -10.73 -21.05
CA THR A 72 -11.07 -9.41 -20.50
C THR A 72 -10.19 -9.10 -19.30
N ILE A 73 -9.52 -7.96 -19.33
CA ILE A 73 -8.80 -7.44 -18.13
C ILE A 73 -9.57 -6.26 -17.55
N LEU A 74 -9.50 -6.13 -16.22
CA LEU A 74 -9.91 -4.94 -15.50
C LEU A 74 -8.66 -4.20 -15.06
N VAL A 75 -8.49 -2.97 -15.53
CA VAL A 75 -7.42 -2.08 -15.10
C VAL A 75 -7.94 -1.21 -13.98
N TYR A 76 -7.26 -1.26 -12.85
CA TYR A 76 -7.56 -0.52 -11.65
C TYR A 76 -6.45 0.49 -11.33
N GLY A 77 -6.81 1.59 -10.72
CA GLY A 77 -5.92 2.63 -10.18
C GLY A 77 -6.74 3.71 -9.49
N HIS A 78 -6.07 4.76 -9.01
CA HIS A 78 -6.76 5.85 -8.32
C HIS A 78 -6.29 7.23 -8.78
N TYR A 79 -7.18 8.22 -8.68
CA TYR A 79 -6.89 9.60 -9.08
C TYR A 79 -6.76 10.56 -7.88
N ASP A 80 -7.04 10.08 -6.68
CA ASP A 80 -6.79 10.83 -5.45
C ASP A 80 -5.32 10.72 -5.02
N VAL A 81 -4.95 11.54 -4.07
CA VAL A 81 -3.57 11.63 -3.58
C VAL A 81 -3.55 11.93 -2.07
N GLN A 82 -2.45 11.57 -1.41
CA GLN A 82 -2.17 11.94 -0.01
C GLN A 82 -1.99 13.46 0.15
N PRO A 83 -2.23 14.01 1.36
CA PRO A 83 -1.85 15.37 1.72
C PRO A 83 -0.36 15.63 1.47
N THR A 84 -0.02 16.88 1.20
CA THR A 84 1.36 17.28 0.90
C THR A 84 2.30 17.19 2.09
N GLY A 85 1.78 17.22 3.32
CA GLY A 85 2.60 17.39 4.51
C GLY A 85 3.10 18.85 4.63
N ASP A 86 4.27 19.02 5.25
CA ASP A 86 4.90 20.34 5.37
C ASP A 86 5.46 20.78 4.00
N LEU A 87 4.99 21.93 3.52
CA LEU A 87 5.44 22.49 2.24
C LEU A 87 6.92 22.91 2.25
N ALA A 88 7.51 23.11 3.42
CA ALA A 88 8.94 23.42 3.53
C ALA A 88 9.85 22.22 3.21
N GLU A 89 9.30 21.01 3.19
CA GLU A 89 10.03 19.78 2.84
C GLU A 89 10.03 19.51 1.32
N TRP A 90 9.34 20.36 0.52
CA TRP A 90 9.27 20.20 -0.93
C TRP A 90 10.28 21.11 -1.64
N ASP A 91 11.07 20.53 -2.55
CA ASP A 91 11.99 21.29 -3.42
C ASP A 91 11.23 22.09 -4.51
N THR A 92 10.04 21.62 -4.87
CA THR A 92 9.17 22.23 -5.90
C THR A 92 7.71 22.20 -5.41
N PRO A 93 6.82 23.10 -5.90
CA PRO A 93 5.41 23.04 -5.49
C PRO A 93 4.79 21.66 -5.78
N PRO A 94 4.12 21.03 -4.80
CA PRO A 94 3.68 19.64 -4.92
C PRO A 94 2.67 19.37 -6.05
N PHE A 95 1.90 20.38 -6.45
CA PHE A 95 0.91 20.28 -7.54
C PHE A 95 1.38 20.95 -8.84
N GLU A 96 2.68 21.13 -8.99
CA GLU A 96 3.33 21.55 -10.23
C GLU A 96 4.31 20.46 -10.65
N LEU A 97 4.03 19.78 -11.78
CA LEU A 97 4.92 18.72 -12.26
C LEU A 97 6.27 19.31 -12.67
N ALA A 98 7.29 19.06 -11.88
CA ALA A 98 8.65 19.46 -12.18
C ALA A 98 9.37 18.32 -12.91
N VAL A 99 10.05 18.63 -14.02
CA VAL A 99 10.85 17.67 -14.80
C VAL A 99 12.31 18.12 -14.76
N ASP A 100 13.18 17.25 -14.26
CA ASP A 100 14.62 17.48 -14.17
C ASP A 100 15.37 16.27 -14.76
N GLY A 101 15.83 16.40 -15.99
CA GLY A 101 16.39 15.28 -16.75
C GLY A 101 15.38 14.13 -16.88
N ASP A 102 15.72 12.96 -16.34
CA ASP A 102 14.90 11.77 -16.38
C ASP A 102 13.96 11.62 -15.15
N VAL A 103 13.86 12.63 -14.31
CA VAL A 103 13.08 12.58 -13.07
C VAL A 103 11.91 13.55 -13.11
N MET A 104 10.71 13.06 -12.84
CA MET A 104 9.51 13.87 -12.63
C MET A 104 9.19 13.93 -11.14
N ARG A 105 8.85 15.13 -10.64
CA ARG A 105 8.45 15.37 -9.25
C ARG A 105 7.10 16.06 -9.20
N GLY A 106 6.25 15.60 -8.30
CA GLY A 106 4.93 16.17 -8.03
C GLY A 106 4.08 15.21 -7.21
N ARG A 107 3.13 15.71 -6.45
CA ARG A 107 2.20 14.86 -5.69
C ARG A 107 1.30 14.09 -6.66
N GLY A 108 1.31 12.74 -6.56
CA GLY A 108 0.60 11.84 -7.48
C GLY A 108 1.40 11.48 -8.74
N ALA A 109 2.59 12.04 -8.98
CA ALA A 109 3.40 11.69 -10.15
C ALA A 109 3.82 10.19 -10.18
N SER A 110 3.95 9.55 -9.02
CA SER A 110 4.25 8.13 -8.87
C SER A 110 3.10 7.33 -8.30
N ASP A 111 2.21 7.95 -7.52
CA ASP A 111 1.16 7.34 -6.73
C ASP A 111 -0.08 8.22 -6.81
N ASP A 112 -1.05 7.94 -7.67
CA ASP A 112 -1.09 6.94 -8.76
C ASP A 112 -1.43 7.61 -10.12
N LYS A 113 -1.50 8.98 -10.17
CA LYS A 113 -1.84 9.74 -11.39
C LYS A 113 -0.93 9.44 -12.58
N GLY A 114 0.39 9.30 -12.31
CA GLY A 114 1.35 8.96 -13.36
C GLY A 114 1.12 7.56 -13.95
N PRO A 115 1.06 6.50 -13.15
CA PRO A 115 0.74 5.16 -13.62
C PRO A 115 -0.64 5.04 -14.29
N VAL A 116 -1.68 5.66 -13.74
CA VAL A 116 -3.01 5.76 -14.39
C VAL A 116 -2.87 6.41 -15.78
N TYR A 117 -2.17 7.55 -15.87
CA TYR A 117 -1.92 8.22 -17.14
C TYR A 117 -1.17 7.33 -18.14
N LEU A 118 -0.13 6.61 -17.68
CA LEU A 118 0.63 5.66 -18.52
C LEU A 118 -0.28 4.58 -19.14
N VAL A 119 -1.18 4.03 -18.34
CA VAL A 119 -2.14 3.01 -18.81
C VAL A 119 -3.08 3.59 -19.87
N LEU A 120 -3.62 4.79 -19.64
CA LEU A 120 -4.51 5.47 -20.57
C LEU A 120 -3.82 5.73 -21.92
N LYS A 121 -2.58 6.25 -21.88
CA LYS A 121 -1.80 6.52 -23.10
C LYS A 121 -1.33 5.25 -23.81
N THR A 122 -1.06 4.18 -23.07
CA THR A 122 -0.76 2.88 -23.67
C THR A 122 -1.96 2.35 -24.45
N ALA A 123 -3.16 2.42 -23.88
CA ALA A 123 -4.38 2.01 -24.59
C ALA A 123 -4.64 2.88 -25.82
N GLN A 124 -4.49 4.20 -25.69
CA GLN A 124 -4.64 5.12 -26.81
C GLN A 124 -3.65 4.82 -27.94
N ALA A 125 -2.38 4.58 -27.61
CA ALA A 125 -1.35 4.25 -28.61
C ALA A 125 -1.65 2.94 -29.37
N PHE A 126 -2.23 1.93 -28.70
CA PHE A 126 -2.73 0.74 -29.41
C PHE A 126 -3.84 1.07 -30.41
N LEU A 127 -4.80 1.89 -30.01
CA LEU A 127 -5.90 2.29 -30.87
C LEU A 127 -5.40 3.08 -32.10
N ASP A 128 -4.48 4.01 -31.89
CA ASP A 128 -3.97 4.89 -32.94
C ASP A 128 -3.06 4.14 -33.93
N GLN A 129 -2.26 3.17 -33.46
CA GLN A 129 -1.26 2.49 -34.30
C GLN A 129 -1.76 1.14 -34.84
N GLU A 130 -2.56 0.41 -34.07
CA GLU A 130 -3.00 -0.94 -34.40
C GLU A 130 -4.52 -0.99 -34.75
N GLY A 131 -5.25 0.12 -34.56
CA GLY A 131 -6.67 0.22 -34.78
C GLY A 131 -7.55 -0.49 -33.74
N GLY A 132 -7.00 -1.05 -32.70
CA GLY A 132 -7.70 -1.77 -31.63
C GLY A 132 -6.79 -2.24 -30.52
N LEU A 133 -7.39 -2.64 -29.39
CA LEU A 133 -6.65 -3.30 -28.30
C LEU A 133 -6.57 -4.81 -28.57
N PRO A 134 -5.47 -5.48 -28.16
CA PRO A 134 -5.31 -6.92 -28.41
C PRO A 134 -6.17 -7.81 -27.50
N LEU A 135 -6.89 -7.23 -26.54
CA LEU A 135 -7.78 -7.90 -25.58
C LEU A 135 -8.86 -6.92 -25.10
N ASN A 136 -9.92 -7.44 -24.52
CA ASN A 136 -10.96 -6.62 -23.93
C ASN A 136 -10.44 -5.96 -22.66
N VAL A 137 -10.72 -4.67 -22.49
CA VAL A 137 -10.24 -3.88 -21.34
C VAL A 137 -11.41 -3.14 -20.71
N LYS A 138 -11.55 -3.33 -19.42
CA LYS A 138 -12.39 -2.51 -18.54
C LYS A 138 -11.49 -1.64 -17.68
N PHE A 139 -11.91 -0.42 -17.42
CA PHE A 139 -11.19 0.54 -16.58
C PHE A 139 -12.05 0.89 -15.38
N LEU A 140 -11.42 0.92 -14.21
CA LEU A 140 -12.02 1.35 -12.95
C LEU A 140 -10.98 2.17 -12.18
N PHE A 141 -11.22 3.48 -12.07
CA PHE A 141 -10.36 4.36 -11.28
C PHE A 141 -11.17 5.02 -10.17
N GLU A 142 -10.68 4.95 -8.94
CA GLU A 142 -11.35 5.49 -7.77
C GLU A 142 -10.74 6.81 -7.29
N GLY A 143 -11.38 7.45 -6.33
CA GLY A 143 -10.95 8.70 -5.73
C GLY A 143 -10.84 8.66 -4.21
N GLU A 144 -10.74 7.49 -3.60
CA GLU A 144 -10.74 7.28 -2.15
C GLU A 144 -9.69 6.26 -1.68
N GLU A 145 -8.74 5.83 -2.55
CA GLU A 145 -7.74 4.83 -2.20
C GLU A 145 -6.94 5.28 -0.98
N GLU A 146 -6.51 6.52 -0.98
CA GLU A 146 -5.65 7.12 0.04
C GLU A 146 -6.32 7.33 1.41
N ILE A 147 -7.64 7.15 1.47
CA ILE A 147 -8.41 7.11 2.71
C ILE A 147 -9.03 5.73 2.98
N GLY A 148 -8.65 4.74 2.16
CA GLY A 148 -8.99 3.35 2.37
C GLY A 148 -10.21 2.86 1.64
N SER A 149 -10.61 3.50 0.57
CA SER A 149 -11.67 3.06 -0.34
C SER A 149 -12.99 2.72 0.38
N PRO A 150 -13.52 3.57 1.28
CA PRO A 150 -14.66 3.20 2.13
C PRO A 150 -15.92 2.84 1.33
N HIS A 151 -16.10 3.37 0.12
CA HIS A 151 -17.28 3.15 -0.71
C HIS A 151 -17.05 2.19 -1.88
N LEU A 152 -15.80 1.84 -2.20
CA LEU A 152 -15.48 0.95 -3.31
C LEU A 152 -16.02 -0.48 -3.13
N PRO A 153 -16.00 -1.11 -1.94
CA PRO A 153 -16.52 -2.46 -1.73
C PRO A 153 -18.00 -2.62 -2.13
N ASP A 154 -18.82 -1.67 -1.73
CA ASP A 154 -20.25 -1.67 -2.05
C ASP A 154 -20.48 -1.43 -3.55
N TYR A 155 -19.71 -0.53 -4.14
CA TYR A 155 -19.75 -0.28 -5.57
C TYR A 155 -19.38 -1.53 -6.39
N VAL A 156 -18.26 -2.16 -6.07
CA VAL A 156 -17.80 -3.39 -6.75
C VAL A 156 -18.79 -4.53 -6.59
N THR A 157 -19.36 -4.70 -5.40
CA THR A 157 -20.35 -5.74 -5.12
C THR A 157 -21.61 -5.53 -5.94
N SER A 158 -22.13 -4.31 -5.99
CA SER A 158 -23.37 -3.98 -6.73
C SER A 158 -23.20 -4.02 -8.26
N HIS A 159 -21.97 -3.83 -8.76
CA HIS A 159 -21.64 -3.84 -10.20
C HIS A 159 -20.80 -5.08 -10.61
N ALA A 160 -20.82 -6.14 -9.80
CA ALA A 160 -19.96 -7.31 -10.02
C ALA A 160 -20.08 -7.93 -11.42
N ALA A 161 -21.30 -7.99 -11.98
CA ALA A 161 -21.51 -8.52 -13.32
C ALA A 161 -20.91 -7.64 -14.42
N GLU A 162 -20.95 -6.31 -14.25
CA GLU A 162 -20.38 -5.35 -15.18
C GLU A 162 -18.85 -5.30 -15.12
N LEU A 163 -18.29 -5.49 -13.90
CA LEU A 163 -16.86 -5.48 -13.65
C LEU A 163 -16.19 -6.83 -13.87
N ALA A 164 -16.96 -7.89 -14.18
CA ALA A 164 -16.42 -9.24 -14.40
C ALA A 164 -15.27 -9.22 -15.41
N ALA A 165 -14.14 -9.81 -15.05
CA ALA A 165 -12.91 -9.88 -15.84
C ALA A 165 -12.14 -11.18 -15.52
N ASP A 166 -11.30 -11.62 -16.45
CA ASP A 166 -10.42 -12.79 -16.27
C ASP A 166 -9.18 -12.44 -15.43
N LEU A 167 -8.83 -11.14 -15.37
CA LEU A 167 -7.63 -10.65 -14.71
C LEU A 167 -7.86 -9.21 -14.27
N VAL A 168 -7.34 -8.85 -13.09
CA VAL A 168 -7.21 -7.46 -12.64
C VAL A 168 -5.75 -7.03 -12.75
N ILE A 169 -5.51 -5.87 -13.33
CA ILE A 169 -4.21 -5.21 -13.39
C ILE A 169 -4.32 -3.91 -12.61
N SER A 170 -3.53 -3.76 -11.54
CA SER A 170 -3.41 -2.47 -10.86
C SER A 170 -2.35 -1.62 -11.55
N ALA A 171 -2.67 -0.35 -11.80
CA ALA A 171 -1.70 0.65 -12.21
C ALA A 171 -0.84 1.10 -11.01
N ASP A 172 -1.42 1.05 -9.80
CA ASP A 172 -0.76 1.41 -8.56
C ASP A 172 0.34 0.41 -8.18
N GLY A 173 1.57 0.83 -8.31
CA GLY A 173 2.73 0.02 -7.96
C GLY A 173 4.05 0.72 -8.26
N ALA A 174 5.11 0.29 -7.58
CA ALA A 174 6.44 0.84 -7.74
C ALA A 174 7.34 -0.09 -8.55
N MET A 175 8.20 0.48 -9.38
CA MET A 175 9.30 -0.26 -10.00
C MET A 175 10.31 -0.70 -8.93
N TRP A 176 10.84 -1.92 -9.08
CA TRP A 176 11.93 -2.39 -8.22
C TRP A 176 13.17 -1.51 -8.33
N ARG A 177 13.50 -1.12 -9.56
CA ARG A 177 14.58 -0.18 -9.90
C ARG A 177 14.22 0.61 -11.16
N PRO A 178 14.80 1.79 -11.35
CA PRO A 178 14.49 2.64 -12.50
C PRO A 178 14.68 1.96 -13.86
N THR A 179 15.58 0.97 -13.96
CA THR A 179 15.90 0.28 -15.22
C THR A 179 15.42 -1.17 -15.25
N GLU A 180 14.83 -1.68 -14.18
CA GLU A 180 14.36 -3.06 -14.08
C GLU A 180 12.84 -3.10 -13.96
N PRO A 181 12.10 -3.41 -15.03
CA PRO A 181 10.66 -3.63 -14.93
C PRO A 181 10.37 -4.81 -14.01
N SER A 182 9.29 -4.71 -13.23
CA SER A 182 8.92 -5.74 -12.26
C SER A 182 7.43 -6.06 -12.34
N LEU A 183 7.08 -7.27 -11.91
CA LEU A 183 5.72 -7.70 -11.70
C LEU A 183 5.51 -7.94 -10.21
N SER A 184 4.56 -7.25 -9.62
CA SER A 184 4.12 -7.52 -8.24
C SER A 184 3.10 -8.66 -8.27
N LEU A 185 3.46 -9.79 -7.69
CA LEU A 185 2.62 -11.01 -7.67
C LEU A 185 1.99 -11.27 -6.31
N LYS A 186 2.26 -10.41 -5.33
CA LYS A 186 1.76 -10.53 -3.96
C LYS A 186 1.50 -9.15 -3.39
N SER A 187 0.51 -9.04 -2.52
CA SER A 187 0.34 -7.91 -1.61
C SER A 187 0.37 -8.40 -0.17
N LYS A 188 0.86 -7.56 0.73
CA LYS A 188 0.71 -7.81 2.15
C LYS A 188 -0.66 -7.35 2.62
N GLY A 189 -1.28 -8.15 3.48
CA GLY A 189 -2.46 -7.72 4.22
C GLY A 189 -2.11 -6.73 5.33
N LEU A 190 -3.14 -6.18 5.95
CA LEU A 190 -3.04 -5.22 7.02
C LEU A 190 -4.11 -5.49 8.08
N VAL A 191 -3.69 -5.47 9.34
CA VAL A 191 -4.58 -5.23 10.48
C VAL A 191 -3.96 -4.19 11.37
N SER A 192 -4.78 -3.37 12.01
CA SER A 192 -4.36 -2.41 13.02
C SER A 192 -5.30 -2.44 14.22
N LEU A 193 -4.79 -1.98 15.35
CA LEU A 193 -5.51 -1.96 16.59
C LEU A 193 -4.89 -0.96 17.58
N ASP A 194 -5.70 -0.54 18.54
CA ASP A 194 -5.25 0.22 19.69
C ASP A 194 -5.21 -0.67 20.94
N ILE A 195 -4.15 -0.53 21.73
CA ILE A 195 -4.08 -1.05 23.09
C ILE A 195 -4.29 0.13 24.05
N VAL A 196 -5.45 0.17 24.69
CA VAL A 196 -5.85 1.25 25.57
C VAL A 196 -5.66 0.80 27.02
N VAL A 197 -4.93 1.59 27.79
CA VAL A 197 -4.73 1.35 29.24
C VAL A 197 -5.34 2.51 30.01
N GLU A 198 -6.33 2.21 30.83
CA GLU A 198 -7.00 3.16 31.72
C GLU A 198 -6.56 2.90 33.17
N GLY A 199 -6.10 3.95 33.83
CA GLY A 199 -5.70 3.93 35.27
C GLY A 199 -6.70 4.59 36.18
N ALA A 200 -6.29 5.66 36.87
CA ALA A 200 -7.17 6.45 37.75
C ALA A 200 -8.23 7.21 36.95
N ALA A 201 -9.28 7.67 37.61
CA ALA A 201 -10.38 8.40 36.98
C ALA A 201 -9.98 9.77 36.38
N THR A 202 -8.84 10.32 36.82
CA THR A 202 -8.30 11.62 36.35
C THR A 202 -6.78 11.58 36.37
N ASP A 203 -6.15 12.52 35.70
CA ASP A 203 -4.72 12.76 35.81
C ASP A 203 -4.31 13.09 37.25
N LEU A 204 -3.20 12.53 37.70
CA LEU A 204 -2.75 12.66 39.07
C LEU A 204 -1.36 13.27 39.14
N HIS A 205 -1.12 14.13 40.17
CA HIS A 205 0.21 14.71 40.43
C HIS A 205 1.18 13.62 40.83
N SER A 206 2.26 13.39 40.07
CA SER A 206 3.19 12.27 40.28
C SER A 206 3.94 12.35 41.62
N GLY A 207 4.25 13.54 42.09
CA GLY A 207 4.90 13.73 43.44
C GLY A 207 3.97 13.43 44.61
N ARG A 208 2.64 13.34 44.39
CA ARG A 208 1.68 13.04 45.47
C ARG A 208 1.18 11.59 45.40
N TYR A 209 1.05 11.04 44.22
CA TYR A 209 0.43 9.72 44.00
C TYR A 209 1.38 8.68 43.41
N GLY A 210 2.61 9.10 43.01
CA GLY A 210 3.62 8.18 42.48
C GLY A 210 3.95 7.06 43.44
N GLY A 211 4.06 5.84 42.93
CA GLY A 211 4.30 4.64 43.73
C GLY A 211 3.07 4.07 44.44
N THR A 212 1.89 4.72 44.37
CA THR A 212 0.65 4.24 45.01
C THR A 212 -0.43 3.81 44.00
N VAL A 213 -0.32 4.22 42.74
CA VAL A 213 -1.23 3.90 41.66
C VAL A 213 -0.48 3.38 40.44
N ALA A 214 -1.14 2.58 39.64
CA ALA A 214 -0.60 2.18 38.35
C ALA A 214 -0.43 3.40 37.43
N ASN A 215 0.68 3.50 36.73
CA ASN A 215 0.87 4.45 35.64
C ASN A 215 0.53 3.75 34.33
N PRO A 216 -0.51 4.20 33.59
CA PRO A 216 -0.89 3.60 32.32
C PRO A 216 0.24 3.51 31.30
N LEU A 217 1.14 4.48 31.27
CA LEU A 217 2.30 4.44 30.36
C LEU A 217 3.30 3.31 30.74
N HIS A 218 3.51 3.02 32.03
CA HIS A 218 4.36 1.91 32.44
C HIS A 218 3.73 0.55 32.04
N VAL A 219 2.42 0.41 32.30
CA VAL A 219 1.66 -0.79 31.93
C VAL A 219 1.70 -1.00 30.41
N LEU A 220 1.36 0.04 29.65
CA LEU A 220 1.35 0.00 28.18
C LEU A 220 2.72 -0.35 27.62
N SER A 221 3.79 0.31 28.09
CA SER A 221 5.17 0.04 27.66
C SER A 221 5.56 -1.42 27.88
N GLY A 222 5.19 -1.99 29.03
CA GLY A 222 5.44 -3.40 29.33
C GLY A 222 4.67 -4.37 28.43
N ILE A 223 3.44 -4.04 28.09
CA ILE A 223 2.62 -4.82 27.15
C ILE A 223 3.22 -4.73 25.74
N LEU A 224 3.49 -3.52 25.23
CA LEU A 224 4.07 -3.33 23.90
C LEU A 224 5.42 -4.03 23.74
N ALA A 225 6.31 -3.92 24.73
CA ALA A 225 7.59 -4.62 24.73
C ALA A 225 7.44 -6.14 24.69
N SER A 226 6.35 -6.70 25.25
CA SER A 226 6.10 -8.13 25.25
C SER A 226 5.62 -8.71 23.91
N LEU A 227 5.22 -7.85 22.96
CA LEU A 227 4.81 -8.28 21.63
C LEU A 227 5.97 -8.80 20.77
N HIS A 228 7.20 -8.41 21.13
CA HIS A 228 8.42 -8.82 20.41
C HIS A 228 9.35 -9.64 21.29
N ALA A 229 10.02 -10.59 20.65
CA ALA A 229 11.12 -11.30 21.26
C ALA A 229 12.42 -10.45 21.18
N PRO A 230 13.37 -10.63 22.10
CA PRO A 230 14.62 -9.86 22.08
C PRO A 230 15.44 -9.95 20.78
N HIS A 231 15.19 -10.99 19.99
CA HIS A 231 15.87 -11.23 18.72
C HIS A 231 15.13 -10.66 17.50
N GLY A 232 14.06 -9.87 17.68
CA GLY A 232 13.34 -9.17 16.60
C GLY A 232 12.17 -9.92 15.97
N GLY A 233 11.87 -11.15 16.39
CA GLY A 233 10.65 -11.86 15.99
C GLY A 233 9.44 -11.42 16.83
N VAL A 234 8.22 -11.67 16.33
CA VAL A 234 6.98 -11.43 17.08
C VAL A 234 6.80 -12.54 18.13
N ALA A 235 6.51 -12.15 19.38
CA ALA A 235 6.40 -13.06 20.53
C ALA A 235 4.94 -13.48 20.83
N VAL A 236 4.00 -13.10 19.99
CA VAL A 236 2.58 -13.43 20.13
C VAL A 236 2.35 -14.86 19.65
N ALA A 237 1.85 -15.72 20.53
CA ALA A 237 1.52 -17.10 20.19
C ALA A 237 0.43 -17.15 19.10
N GLY A 238 0.62 -17.97 18.07
CA GLY A 238 -0.30 -18.07 16.94
C GLY A 238 -0.12 -16.99 15.85
N PHE A 239 0.74 -15.99 16.07
CA PHE A 239 0.96 -14.92 15.08
C PHE A 239 1.46 -15.45 13.72
N TYR A 240 2.26 -16.48 13.73
CA TYR A 240 2.83 -17.09 12.52
C TYR A 240 2.01 -18.28 11.97
N ASP A 241 0.85 -18.57 12.55
CA ASP A 241 0.02 -19.70 12.13
C ASP A 241 -0.49 -19.50 10.69
N GLY A 242 -0.46 -20.58 9.91
CA GLY A 242 -0.90 -20.56 8.52
C GLY A 242 0.16 -20.10 7.51
N ILE A 243 1.31 -19.60 7.96
CA ILE A 243 2.39 -19.17 7.07
C ILE A 243 3.18 -20.41 6.61
N PRO A 244 3.26 -20.69 5.30
CA PRO A 244 4.09 -21.77 4.80
C PRO A 244 5.57 -21.47 5.03
N GLU A 245 6.35 -22.50 5.31
CA GLU A 245 7.80 -22.37 5.33
C GLU A 245 8.33 -22.01 3.94
N LEU A 246 9.36 -21.17 3.90
CA LEU A 246 10.04 -20.86 2.66
C LEU A 246 10.77 -22.10 2.13
N THR A 247 10.37 -22.55 0.95
CA THR A 247 11.06 -23.66 0.28
C THR A 247 12.47 -23.26 -0.15
N PRO A 248 13.40 -24.22 -0.30
CA PRO A 248 14.73 -23.94 -0.82
C PRO A 248 14.70 -23.23 -2.19
N GLU A 249 13.75 -23.62 -3.05
CA GLU A 249 13.56 -23.01 -4.38
C GLU A 249 13.17 -21.52 -4.24
N ARG A 250 12.22 -21.22 -3.33
CA ARG A 250 11.80 -19.84 -3.10
C ARG A 250 12.91 -18.99 -2.50
N ARG A 251 13.71 -19.52 -1.59
CA ARG A 251 14.92 -18.85 -1.07
C ARG A 251 15.92 -18.57 -2.18
N ALA A 252 16.15 -19.54 -3.09
CA ALA A 252 17.04 -19.37 -4.24
C ALA A 252 16.54 -18.28 -5.22
N GLU A 253 15.22 -18.24 -5.47
CA GLU A 253 14.60 -17.18 -6.28
C GLU A 253 14.82 -15.79 -5.68
N ILE A 254 14.61 -15.63 -4.37
CA ILE A 254 14.82 -14.36 -3.66
C ILE A 254 16.30 -13.98 -3.69
N ALA A 255 17.20 -14.93 -3.43
CA ALA A 255 18.64 -14.72 -3.45
C ALA A 255 19.18 -14.36 -4.85
N ALA A 256 18.48 -14.75 -5.91
CA ALA A 256 18.84 -14.38 -7.28
C ALA A 256 18.50 -12.92 -7.63
N VAL A 257 17.67 -12.25 -6.80
CA VAL A 257 17.40 -10.82 -6.97
C VAL A 257 18.62 -10.04 -6.55
N SER A 258 19.15 -9.22 -7.47
CA SER A 258 20.26 -8.32 -7.14
C SER A 258 19.79 -7.31 -6.09
N PHE A 259 20.37 -7.35 -4.89
CA PHE A 259 20.04 -6.46 -3.78
C PHE A 259 21.31 -6.01 -3.08
N ASP A 260 21.54 -4.69 -3.08
CA ASP A 260 22.62 -4.07 -2.32
C ASP A 260 22.10 -3.72 -0.91
N GLU A 261 22.23 -4.65 0.03
CA GLU A 261 21.81 -4.45 1.41
C GLU A 261 22.58 -3.31 2.09
N THR A 262 23.87 -3.16 1.79
CA THR A 262 24.70 -2.10 2.36
C THR A 262 24.23 -0.73 1.90
N GLY A 263 24.02 -0.58 0.59
CA GLY A 263 23.48 0.66 0.01
C GLY A 263 22.07 0.96 0.53
N TYR A 264 21.21 -0.06 0.67
CA TYR A 264 19.87 0.07 1.25
C TYR A 264 19.93 0.60 2.68
N LEU A 265 20.74 -0.01 3.55
CA LEU A 265 20.88 0.41 4.95
C LEU A 265 21.51 1.80 5.06
N THR A 266 22.54 2.08 4.26
CA THR A 266 23.17 3.40 4.23
C THR A 266 22.19 4.48 3.80
N GLY A 267 21.34 4.19 2.80
CA GLY A 267 20.28 5.11 2.35
C GLY A 267 19.22 5.41 3.42
N LEU A 268 19.08 4.52 4.40
CA LEU A 268 18.20 4.67 5.57
C LEU A 268 18.94 5.26 6.80
N GLY A 269 20.22 5.53 6.70
CA GLY A 269 21.05 5.98 7.83
C GLY A 269 21.33 4.89 8.88
N LEU A 270 21.22 3.61 8.50
CA LEU A 270 21.36 2.47 9.40
C LEU A 270 22.68 1.73 9.20
N ALA A 271 23.27 1.25 10.31
CA ALA A 271 24.51 0.47 10.28
C ALA A 271 24.26 -1.05 10.09
N GLN A 272 23.09 -1.54 10.46
CA GLN A 272 22.75 -2.97 10.37
C GLN A 272 21.24 -3.19 10.23
N ALA A 273 20.88 -4.29 9.55
CA ALA A 273 19.51 -4.73 9.46
C ALA A 273 18.99 -5.29 10.81
N HIS A 274 17.69 -5.16 11.03
CA HIS A 274 16.99 -5.74 12.18
C HIS A 274 15.82 -6.61 11.68
N GLY A 275 15.38 -7.56 12.50
CA GLY A 275 14.17 -8.34 12.25
C GLY A 275 14.37 -9.83 12.57
N GLU A 276 13.40 -10.65 12.16
CA GLU A 276 13.32 -12.07 12.48
C GLU A 276 14.58 -12.85 12.04
N PRO A 277 15.20 -13.64 12.96
CA PRO A 277 16.40 -14.41 12.66
C PRO A 277 16.13 -15.51 11.63
N GLY A 278 17.17 -15.87 10.87
CA GLY A 278 17.09 -16.95 9.87
C GLY A 278 16.49 -16.53 8.53
N TYR A 279 16.17 -15.25 8.36
CA TYR A 279 15.68 -14.67 7.11
C TYR A 279 16.54 -13.49 6.67
N THR A 280 16.80 -13.39 5.37
CA THR A 280 17.45 -12.24 4.75
C THR A 280 16.52 -11.01 4.76
N THR A 281 17.04 -9.84 4.49
CA THR A 281 16.24 -8.60 4.40
C THR A 281 15.12 -8.73 3.37
N LEU A 282 15.37 -9.26 2.19
CA LEU A 282 14.33 -9.48 1.17
C LEU A 282 13.30 -10.53 1.58
N GLU A 283 13.73 -11.61 2.23
CA GLU A 283 12.79 -12.61 2.75
C GLU A 283 11.87 -12.01 3.81
N ARG A 284 12.37 -11.16 4.72
CA ARG A 284 11.55 -10.44 5.69
C ARG A 284 10.58 -9.48 5.03
N LEU A 285 11.04 -8.73 4.04
CA LEU A 285 10.21 -7.77 3.31
C LEU A 285 9.08 -8.45 2.54
N TRP A 286 9.32 -9.62 1.95
CA TRP A 286 8.39 -10.21 1.00
C TRP A 286 7.60 -11.41 1.53
N GLU A 287 8.17 -12.16 2.47
CA GLU A 287 7.63 -13.47 2.87
C GLU A 287 7.30 -13.53 4.37
N ARG A 288 7.67 -12.52 5.16
CA ARG A 288 7.40 -12.53 6.60
C ARG A 288 6.44 -11.42 7.02
N PRO A 289 5.53 -11.73 7.96
CA PRO A 289 4.66 -10.72 8.55
C PRO A 289 5.48 -9.81 9.47
N THR A 290 4.94 -8.63 9.77
CA THR A 290 5.52 -7.72 10.75
C THR A 290 4.44 -7.26 11.73
N LEU A 291 4.88 -6.91 12.94
CA LEU A 291 4.08 -6.21 13.94
C LEU A 291 4.87 -4.98 14.37
N GLU A 292 4.27 -3.81 14.18
CA GLU A 292 4.93 -2.53 14.45
C GLU A 292 4.12 -1.70 15.45
N VAL A 293 4.84 -1.04 16.35
CA VAL A 293 4.26 -0.01 17.21
C VAL A 293 4.40 1.33 16.51
N ASN A 294 3.29 1.87 16.01
CA ASN A 294 3.27 3.07 15.19
C ASN A 294 3.19 4.36 16.02
N GLY A 295 2.70 4.26 17.26
CA GLY A 295 2.58 5.41 18.12
C GLY A 295 2.26 5.04 19.57
N VAL A 296 2.61 5.93 20.47
CA VAL A 296 2.25 5.85 21.90
C VAL A 296 1.78 7.23 22.32
N GLN A 297 0.60 7.31 22.92
CA GLN A 297 0.00 8.54 23.43
C GLN A 297 -0.30 8.42 24.91
N GLY A 298 -0.16 9.51 25.66
CA GLY A 298 -0.48 9.60 27.07
C GLY A 298 0.42 10.60 27.81
N GLY A 299 -0.16 11.37 28.71
CA GLY A 299 0.59 12.36 29.50
C GLY A 299 1.15 13.53 28.68
N GLY A 300 2.27 14.07 29.15
CA GLY A 300 2.93 15.23 28.54
C GLY A 300 4.20 15.64 29.32
N LYS A 301 4.67 16.86 29.10
CA LYS A 301 5.89 17.40 29.76
C LYS A 301 5.76 17.66 31.27
N TYR A 302 4.56 17.53 31.82
CA TYR A 302 4.29 17.85 33.21
C TYR A 302 4.52 16.64 34.11
N THR A 303 4.69 16.88 35.43
CA THR A 303 4.85 15.85 36.47
C THR A 303 3.51 15.20 36.82
N VAL A 304 2.89 14.58 35.83
CA VAL A 304 1.55 13.99 35.91
C VAL A 304 1.60 12.51 35.57
N ILE A 305 0.84 11.71 36.28
CA ILE A 305 0.49 10.33 35.91
C ILE A 305 -0.80 10.45 35.07
N PRO A 306 -0.78 10.13 33.78
CA PRO A 306 -1.97 10.22 32.97
C PRO A 306 -3.02 9.20 33.40
N HIS A 307 -4.30 9.50 33.20
CA HIS A 307 -5.39 8.57 33.48
C HIS A 307 -5.55 7.51 32.36
N VAL A 308 -5.05 7.80 31.16
CA VAL A 308 -5.10 6.90 30.00
C VAL A 308 -3.80 6.94 29.21
N ALA A 309 -3.45 5.79 28.63
CA ALA A 309 -2.40 5.67 27.62
C ALA A 309 -2.90 4.78 26.47
N VAL A 310 -2.52 5.11 25.24
CA VAL A 310 -2.92 4.39 24.02
C VAL A 310 -1.67 4.05 23.22
N GLY A 311 -1.58 2.79 22.78
CA GLY A 311 -0.54 2.32 21.87
C GLY A 311 -1.17 1.87 20.56
N HIS A 312 -0.73 2.49 19.46
CA HIS A 312 -1.18 2.14 18.10
C HIS A 312 -0.26 1.04 17.55
N VAL A 313 -0.85 -0.06 17.10
CA VAL A 313 -0.14 -1.24 16.59
C VAL A 313 -0.69 -1.60 15.21
N SER A 314 0.19 -1.89 14.26
CA SER A 314 -0.21 -2.46 12.97
C SER A 314 0.58 -3.72 12.64
N CYS A 315 -0.04 -4.64 11.89
CA CYS A 315 0.61 -5.85 11.41
C CYS A 315 0.47 -5.93 9.89
N ARG A 316 1.60 -6.10 9.22
CA ARG A 316 1.59 -6.48 7.81
C ARG A 316 1.53 -7.99 7.71
N LEU A 317 0.49 -8.50 7.06
CA LEU A 317 0.22 -9.93 6.94
C LEU A 317 0.81 -10.50 5.65
N VAL A 318 1.06 -11.79 5.63
CA VAL A 318 1.49 -12.52 4.42
C VAL A 318 0.46 -13.58 4.04
N PRO A 319 0.47 -14.08 2.78
CA PRO A 319 -0.46 -15.13 2.37
C PRO A 319 -0.45 -16.34 3.30
N GLY A 320 -1.64 -16.82 3.65
CA GLY A 320 -1.86 -17.90 4.61
C GLY A 320 -2.31 -17.42 6.00
N GLN A 321 -2.09 -16.15 6.33
CA GLN A 321 -2.62 -15.58 7.58
C GLN A 321 -4.07 -15.11 7.39
N ASP A 322 -4.89 -15.41 8.40
CA ASP A 322 -6.25 -14.86 8.53
C ASP A 322 -6.18 -13.60 9.40
N PRO A 323 -6.66 -12.43 8.91
CA PRO A 323 -6.60 -11.18 9.64
C PRO A 323 -7.27 -11.24 11.03
N GLN A 324 -8.44 -11.89 11.13
CA GLN A 324 -9.17 -11.99 12.39
C GLN A 324 -8.40 -12.85 13.40
N ARG A 325 -7.81 -13.97 12.97
CA ARG A 325 -7.01 -14.82 13.85
C ARG A 325 -5.78 -14.08 14.41
N VAL A 326 -5.17 -13.20 13.61
CA VAL A 326 -4.04 -12.39 14.08
C VAL A 326 -4.51 -11.39 15.14
N LEU A 327 -5.63 -10.71 14.93
CA LEU A 327 -6.23 -9.82 15.93
C LEU A 327 -6.56 -10.58 17.22
N ASP A 328 -7.18 -11.76 17.11
CA ASP A 328 -7.53 -12.61 18.25
C ASP A 328 -6.28 -13.07 19.02
N ALA A 329 -5.20 -13.42 18.31
CA ALA A 329 -3.94 -13.82 18.92
C ALA A 329 -3.30 -12.67 19.73
N ILE A 330 -3.32 -11.45 19.18
CA ILE A 330 -2.81 -10.26 19.90
C ILE A 330 -3.68 -9.97 21.13
N ALA A 331 -5.00 -10.00 21.00
CA ALA A 331 -5.91 -9.79 22.11
C ALA A 331 -5.71 -10.84 23.21
N ALA A 332 -5.54 -12.11 22.85
CA ALA A 332 -5.25 -13.19 23.78
C ALA A 332 -3.88 -13.00 24.49
N HIS A 333 -2.85 -12.56 23.74
CA HIS A 333 -1.55 -12.23 24.32
C HIS A 333 -1.66 -11.12 25.37
N VAL A 334 -2.34 -10.01 25.05
CA VAL A 334 -2.57 -8.90 25.97
C VAL A 334 -3.35 -9.37 27.19
N ALA A 335 -4.42 -10.13 27.03
CA ALA A 335 -5.20 -10.70 28.13
C ALA A 335 -4.36 -11.60 29.04
N ALA A 336 -3.50 -12.45 28.45
CA ALA A 336 -2.58 -13.30 29.22
C ALA A 336 -1.56 -12.48 30.04
N ARG A 337 -1.04 -11.37 29.48
CA ARG A 337 -0.14 -10.46 30.21
C ARG A 337 -0.85 -9.78 31.38
N VAL A 338 -2.09 -9.34 31.17
CA VAL A 338 -2.92 -8.74 32.24
C VAL A 338 -3.20 -9.77 33.36
N ALA A 339 -3.57 -10.99 33.00
CA ALA A 339 -3.82 -12.07 33.95
C ALA A 339 -2.53 -12.45 34.74
N ALA A 340 -1.35 -12.32 34.14
CA ALA A 340 -0.06 -12.51 34.77
C ALA A 340 0.38 -11.32 35.65
N GLY A 341 -0.47 -10.30 35.86
CA GLY A 341 -0.22 -9.17 36.72
C GLY A 341 0.52 -8.00 36.07
N ALA A 342 0.54 -7.90 34.73
CA ALA A 342 1.17 -6.77 34.04
C ALA A 342 0.42 -5.44 34.23
N ALA A 343 -0.85 -5.46 34.66
CA ALA A 343 -1.69 -4.27 34.77
C ALA A 343 -2.38 -4.15 36.15
N PRO A 344 -1.62 -4.15 37.29
CA PRO A 344 -2.24 -4.07 38.60
C PRO A 344 -2.95 -2.73 38.79
N GLY A 345 -4.29 -2.77 39.02
CA GLY A 345 -5.10 -1.57 39.24
C GLY A 345 -5.36 -0.72 37.98
N ALA A 346 -5.11 -1.26 36.79
CA ALA A 346 -5.46 -0.63 35.53
C ALA A 346 -6.36 -1.56 34.70
N ARG A 347 -7.21 -0.97 33.84
CA ARG A 347 -7.99 -1.67 32.84
C ARG A 347 -7.24 -1.64 31.50
N VAL A 348 -7.22 -2.74 30.80
CA VAL A 348 -6.61 -2.85 29.47
C VAL A 348 -7.67 -3.33 28.49
N GLU A 349 -7.74 -2.67 27.35
CA GLU A 349 -8.66 -3.00 26.27
C GLU A 349 -7.89 -3.01 24.95
N VAL A 350 -8.18 -3.99 24.09
CA VAL A 350 -7.69 -4.05 22.70
C VAL A 350 -8.85 -3.65 21.80
N ARG A 351 -8.67 -2.63 20.98
CA ARG A 351 -9.64 -2.08 20.05
C ARG A 351 -9.14 -2.25 18.63
N PRO A 352 -9.61 -3.28 17.89
CA PRO A 352 -9.27 -3.40 16.47
C PRO A 352 -9.84 -2.23 15.67
N ASP A 353 -9.11 -1.82 14.62
CA ASP A 353 -9.64 -0.92 13.62
C ASP A 353 -10.65 -1.65 12.73
N GLU A 354 -11.51 -0.90 12.05
CA GLU A 354 -12.57 -1.46 11.19
C GLU A 354 -11.99 -2.19 9.97
N ALA A 355 -10.81 -1.78 9.48
CA ALA A 355 -10.20 -2.35 8.30
C ALA A 355 -9.30 -3.54 8.64
N ALA A 356 -9.65 -4.71 8.12
CA ALA A 356 -8.83 -5.92 8.16
C ALA A 356 -8.68 -6.45 6.73
N VAL A 357 -7.49 -6.29 6.15
CA VAL A 357 -7.22 -6.62 4.74
C VAL A 357 -6.39 -7.90 4.67
N PRO A 358 -6.85 -8.97 3.99
CA PRO A 358 -6.05 -10.17 3.81
C PRO A 358 -4.89 -9.94 2.84
N ALA A 359 -3.81 -10.68 3.03
CA ALA A 359 -2.73 -10.74 2.05
C ALA A 359 -3.19 -11.49 0.79
N TYR A 360 -2.61 -11.13 -0.34
CA TYR A 360 -2.93 -11.75 -1.62
C TYR A 360 -1.68 -12.32 -2.29
N THR A 361 -1.85 -13.38 -3.08
CA THR A 361 -0.78 -13.92 -3.95
C THR A 361 -1.37 -14.49 -5.23
N ILE A 362 -0.68 -14.22 -6.34
CA ILE A 362 -0.98 -14.81 -7.64
C ILE A 362 -0.31 -16.18 -7.74
N PRO A 363 -1.03 -17.23 -8.15
CA PRO A 363 -0.41 -18.53 -8.37
C PRO A 363 0.74 -18.46 -9.40
N ALA A 364 1.92 -18.96 -9.06
CA ALA A 364 3.14 -18.86 -9.90
C ALA A 364 2.95 -19.41 -11.33
N GLY A 365 2.04 -20.36 -11.52
CA GLY A 365 1.70 -20.95 -12.83
C GLY A 365 0.72 -20.13 -13.67
N HIS A 366 0.21 -18.99 -13.19
CA HIS A 366 -0.82 -18.25 -13.90
C HIS A 366 -0.36 -17.81 -15.30
N PRO A 367 -1.18 -18.00 -16.37
CA PRO A 367 -0.78 -17.68 -17.74
C PRO A 367 -0.40 -16.22 -17.96
N ALA A 368 -1.02 -15.28 -17.26
CA ALA A 368 -0.75 -13.86 -17.35
C ALA A 368 0.69 -13.49 -16.96
N ILE A 369 1.30 -14.20 -15.98
CA ILE A 369 2.70 -13.97 -15.60
C ILE A 369 3.63 -14.26 -16.77
N ARG A 370 3.37 -15.36 -17.51
CA ARG A 370 4.15 -15.70 -18.71
C ARG A 370 3.92 -14.72 -19.86
N ALA A 371 2.67 -14.24 -20.01
CA ALA A 371 2.33 -13.27 -21.04
C ALA A 371 3.03 -11.93 -20.78
N ALA A 372 2.96 -11.43 -19.55
CA ALA A 372 3.63 -10.20 -19.14
C ALA A 372 5.16 -10.29 -19.28
N GLY A 373 5.75 -11.44 -18.90
CA GLY A 373 7.19 -11.68 -19.07
C GLY A 373 7.68 -11.63 -20.52
N ARG A 374 6.85 -12.08 -21.49
CA ARG A 374 7.17 -11.97 -22.92
C ARG A 374 7.08 -10.54 -23.45
N GLY A 375 6.12 -9.76 -22.94
CA GLY A 375 5.92 -8.37 -23.36
C GLY A 375 7.07 -7.44 -22.97
N ALA A 376 7.82 -7.78 -21.95
CA ALA A 376 8.97 -7.01 -21.46
C ALA A 376 10.29 -7.32 -22.21
N GLY A 377 10.28 -8.25 -23.19
CA GLY A 377 11.46 -8.69 -23.96
C GLY A 377 12.28 -9.74 -23.21
N ASP A 378 13.32 -10.27 -23.88
CA ASP A 378 14.22 -11.30 -23.32
C ASP A 378 15.05 -10.84 -22.10
N GLY A 379 14.87 -9.59 -21.67
CA GLY A 379 15.58 -8.97 -20.55
C GLY A 379 14.85 -8.99 -19.21
N LEU A 380 13.59 -9.47 -19.11
CA LEU A 380 13.03 -9.75 -17.78
C LEU A 380 13.74 -10.98 -17.23
N PRO A 381 14.45 -10.86 -16.11
CA PRO A 381 14.87 -12.07 -15.40
C PRO A 381 13.60 -12.88 -15.12
N ARG A 382 13.61 -14.17 -15.48
CA ARG A 382 12.57 -15.14 -15.14
C ARG A 382 12.60 -15.37 -13.63
N ARG A 383 12.27 -14.32 -12.89
CA ARG A 383 12.34 -14.32 -11.42
C ARG A 383 10.94 -14.50 -10.91
N GLY A 384 10.69 -15.66 -10.36
CA GLY A 384 9.48 -15.92 -9.61
C GLY A 384 9.31 -14.83 -8.53
N GLY A 385 8.34 -13.95 -8.73
CA GLY A 385 7.73 -13.17 -7.72
C GLY A 385 8.60 -12.24 -6.88
N ALA A 386 9.28 -11.28 -7.49
CA ALA A 386 9.74 -10.11 -6.75
C ALA A 386 8.59 -9.11 -6.64
N ALA A 387 7.85 -9.17 -5.55
CA ALA A 387 7.01 -8.06 -5.14
C ALA A 387 7.91 -7.01 -4.50
N GLY A 388 8.29 -6.01 -5.26
CA GLY A 388 8.94 -4.83 -4.70
C GLY A 388 7.88 -4.05 -3.93
N MET A 389 7.89 -4.12 -2.62
CA MET A 389 7.18 -3.15 -1.82
C MET A 389 8.13 -2.06 -1.38
N HIS A 390 7.99 -0.91 -1.98
CA HIS A 390 8.38 0.33 -1.37
C HIS A 390 7.10 1.13 -1.17
N ARG A 391 6.76 1.28 0.08
CA ARG A 391 6.08 2.37 0.74
C ARG A 391 4.85 2.08 1.56
N ARG A 392 4.54 3.08 2.31
CA ARG A 392 3.69 3.23 3.47
C ARG A 392 2.24 2.78 3.29
N ASP A 393 1.82 2.51 2.06
CA ASP A 393 0.45 2.12 1.77
C ASP A 393 0.47 0.99 0.74
N ALA A 394 0.26 -0.25 1.21
CA ALA A 394 -0.05 -1.34 0.29
C ALA A 394 -1.46 -1.11 -0.25
N PRO A 395 -1.68 -1.32 -1.56
CA PRO A 395 -3.02 -1.25 -2.11
C PRO A 395 -3.95 -2.17 -1.32
N ARG A 396 -5.12 -1.68 -0.97
CA ARG A 396 -6.16 -2.46 -0.32
C ARG A 396 -6.90 -3.27 -1.37
N ASP A 397 -6.30 -4.35 -1.83
CA ASP A 397 -6.81 -5.19 -2.92
C ASP A 397 -8.08 -6.00 -2.56
N GLY A 398 -8.52 -5.94 -1.31
CA GLY A 398 -9.66 -6.68 -0.83
C GLY A 398 -10.99 -6.39 -1.56
N PRO A 399 -11.35 -5.13 -1.84
CA PRO A 399 -12.62 -4.77 -2.47
C PRO A 399 -12.77 -5.24 -3.91
N VAL A 400 -11.72 -5.11 -4.72
CA VAL A 400 -11.77 -5.47 -6.14
C VAL A 400 -11.95 -6.98 -6.33
N ARG A 401 -11.49 -7.78 -5.36
CA ARG A 401 -11.61 -9.23 -5.36
C ARG A 401 -13.03 -9.75 -5.18
N ALA A 402 -13.87 -9.03 -4.43
CA ALA A 402 -15.21 -9.48 -4.10
C ALA A 402 -16.19 -9.52 -5.28
N GLY A 403 -15.92 -8.78 -6.37
CA GLY A 403 -16.77 -8.69 -7.55
C GLY A 403 -16.42 -9.65 -8.69
N ALA A 404 -15.26 -10.31 -8.66
CA ALA A 404 -14.84 -11.21 -9.73
C ALA A 404 -15.51 -12.58 -9.57
N ARG A 405 -16.34 -12.96 -10.53
CA ARG A 405 -16.92 -14.30 -10.59
C ARG A 405 -15.89 -15.28 -11.19
N GLY A 406 -15.53 -16.27 -10.39
CA GLY A 406 -14.91 -17.51 -10.84
C GLY A 406 -13.40 -17.40 -11.08
N GLN A 407 -12.71 -18.27 -10.41
CA GLN A 407 -11.29 -18.60 -10.57
C GLN A 407 -10.34 -17.38 -10.58
N ASP A 408 -9.89 -17.02 -9.42
CA ASP A 408 -8.66 -16.27 -9.15
C ASP A 408 -8.44 -15.02 -10.00
N ALA A 409 -9.09 -13.92 -9.64
CA ALA A 409 -8.68 -12.60 -10.11
C ALA A 409 -7.21 -12.38 -9.75
N VAL A 410 -6.39 -12.14 -10.75
CA VAL A 410 -4.94 -12.01 -10.62
C VAL A 410 -4.61 -10.53 -10.68
N LEU A 411 -4.01 -9.99 -9.62
CA LEU A 411 -3.46 -8.65 -9.63
C LEU A 411 -2.07 -8.67 -10.27
N LEU A 412 -1.92 -8.00 -11.38
CA LEU A 412 -0.67 -7.86 -12.09
C LEU A 412 -0.33 -6.38 -12.21
N VAL A 413 0.78 -5.94 -11.63
CA VAL A 413 1.28 -4.58 -11.79
C VAL A 413 2.33 -4.57 -12.89
N LEU A 414 2.03 -3.91 -14.00
CA LEU A 414 2.93 -3.79 -15.13
C LEU A 414 3.53 -2.38 -15.17
N HIS A 415 4.83 -2.28 -14.91
CA HIS A 415 5.57 -1.07 -15.18
C HIS A 415 6.42 -1.21 -16.44
N ARG A 416 6.26 -0.30 -17.39
CA ARG A 416 7.15 -0.17 -18.54
C ARG A 416 8.16 0.93 -18.31
N ARG A 417 9.37 0.71 -18.83
CA ARG A 417 10.55 1.58 -18.74
C ARG A 417 10.22 3.08 -18.79
N ARG A 418 10.49 3.79 -17.76
CA ARG A 418 11.31 4.99 -17.57
C ARG A 418 11.19 5.43 -16.11
N GLU A 419 12.23 6.06 -15.64
CA GLU A 419 12.52 6.35 -14.24
C GLU A 419 11.34 6.96 -13.50
N ALA A 420 10.85 6.21 -12.51
CA ALA A 420 9.92 6.74 -11.54
C ALA A 420 10.61 7.83 -10.71
N ALA A 421 9.91 8.92 -10.45
CA ALA A 421 10.38 9.94 -9.53
C ALA A 421 10.87 9.30 -8.23
N ARG A 422 12.08 9.63 -7.82
CA ARG A 422 12.56 9.23 -6.50
C ARG A 422 11.57 9.77 -5.48
N PRO A 423 11.23 8.98 -4.46
CA PRO A 423 10.59 9.57 -3.30
C PRO A 423 11.48 10.67 -2.78
N GLU A 424 10.89 11.80 -2.49
CA GLU A 424 11.59 12.91 -1.86
C GLU A 424 12.38 12.38 -0.68
N ARG A 425 13.68 12.67 -0.67
CA ARG A 425 14.50 12.40 0.50
C ARG A 425 14.00 13.37 1.58
N VAL A 426 13.46 12.86 2.63
CA VAL A 426 13.43 13.60 3.89
C VAL A 426 14.90 13.76 4.26
N HIS A 427 15.47 14.92 3.97
CA HIS A 427 16.73 15.31 4.55
C HIS A 427 16.45 15.59 6.03
N ALA A 428 16.78 14.64 6.89
CA ALA A 428 16.98 14.95 8.29
C ALA A 428 18.20 15.88 8.34
N ASP A 429 17.97 17.12 8.74
CA ASP A 429 19.04 18.08 9.02
C ASP A 429 19.84 17.56 10.22
N PRO A 430 21.15 17.29 10.10
CA PRO A 430 21.96 16.84 11.23
C PRO A 430 22.34 17.96 12.22
N ALA A 431 21.76 19.17 12.10
CA ALA A 431 22.13 20.34 12.88
C ALA A 431 21.10 20.75 13.96
N ALA A 432 20.12 19.91 14.31
CA ALA A 432 19.22 20.15 15.43
C ALA A 432 19.50 19.14 16.55
N ALA A 433 20.62 19.32 17.26
CA ALA A 433 20.91 18.73 18.57
C ALA A 433 20.58 19.73 19.68
#